data_a98760eb24f30e208fe5af713b35d5e9
#
_entry.id   a98760eb24f30e208fe5af713b35d5e9
#
_cell.length_a   1.000
_cell.length_b   1.000
_cell.length_c   1.000
_cell.angle_alpha   90.00
_cell.angle_beta   90.00
_cell.angle_gamma   90.00
#
_symmetry.space_group_name_H-M   'P 1'
#
loop_
_entity.id
_entity.type
_entity.pdbx_description
1 polymer ?
#
loop_
_entity_poly.entity_id
_entity_poly.type
_entity_poly.pdbx_seq_one_letter_code
_entity_poly.pdbx_strand_id
1 'polypeptide(L)'
;MPGVPDLYQGGEGWDLSLVDPDNRRAVDYPVRQAWLRDTRGWPALLEDWRDGGIKAFLLRRLLECRRRHPQLFLHGQLQPLSVPARSPWLAFARRHQAQVLLVIVRRGSPTAVPGPGLHAAHDVGTGVMLHGLPTGRMRNLLDGRIEHFKATEDAARLLAGSPLAVWINEETDRNGQQGTTAAD
;
A
#
# COMPACT_ATOMS: atom_id res chain seq x y z
N MET A 1 -11.05 -6.77 -0.71
CA MET A 1 -12.51 -6.69 -0.49
C MET A 1 -13.21 -7.56 -1.52
N PRO A 2 -14.35 -8.13 -1.23
CA PRO A 2 -15.16 -8.81 -2.24
C PRO A 2 -15.58 -7.82 -3.33
N GLY A 3 -15.66 -8.31 -4.56
CA GLY A 3 -16.05 -7.50 -5.71
C GLY A 3 -14.95 -7.40 -6.76
N VAL A 4 -15.31 -6.89 -7.92
CA VAL A 4 -14.40 -6.63 -9.03
C VAL A 4 -14.10 -5.13 -9.02
N PRO A 5 -12.83 -4.71 -8.76
CA PRO A 5 -12.49 -3.29 -8.82
C PRO A 5 -12.53 -2.82 -10.27
N ASP A 6 -13.08 -1.65 -10.48
CA ASP A 6 -13.03 -0.95 -11.75
C ASP A 6 -11.93 0.13 -11.73
N LEU A 7 -11.15 0.20 -12.80
CA LEU A 7 -10.14 1.21 -13.04
C LEU A 7 -10.51 1.96 -14.32
N TYR A 8 -11.29 3.01 -14.15
CA TYR A 8 -11.72 3.81 -15.29
C TYR A 8 -10.57 4.67 -15.81
N GLN A 9 -10.53 4.86 -17.14
CA GLN A 9 -9.51 5.67 -17.80
C GLN A 9 -9.49 7.10 -17.21
N GLY A 10 -8.29 7.60 -16.93
CA GLY A 10 -8.10 8.90 -16.28
C GLY A 10 -8.12 8.86 -14.77
N GLY A 11 -8.65 7.78 -14.16
CA GLY A 11 -8.71 7.60 -12.72
C GLY A 11 -7.36 7.28 -12.05
N GLU A 12 -6.26 7.24 -12.79
CA GLU A 12 -4.91 7.01 -12.25
C GLU A 12 -4.38 8.18 -11.42
N GLY A 13 -4.85 9.40 -11.72
CA GLY A 13 -4.57 10.61 -10.93
C GLY A 13 -5.77 11.04 -10.10
N TRP A 14 -5.71 12.28 -9.60
CA TRP A 14 -6.89 12.91 -9.00
C TRP A 14 -7.90 13.25 -10.08
N ASP A 15 -9.10 12.77 -9.93
CA ASP A 15 -10.25 13.13 -10.72
C ASP A 15 -11.32 13.69 -9.79
N LEU A 16 -11.60 14.99 -9.94
CA LEU A 16 -12.60 15.72 -9.18
C LEU A 16 -13.86 15.99 -10.03
N SER A 17 -13.99 15.32 -11.17
CA SER A 17 -15.18 15.38 -12.00
C SER A 17 -16.38 14.84 -11.24
N LEU A 18 -17.54 15.40 -11.52
CA LEU A 18 -18.79 14.82 -11.08
C LEU A 18 -19.13 13.59 -11.93
N VAL A 19 -20.29 13.01 -11.68
CA VAL A 19 -20.82 11.90 -12.48
C VAL A 19 -21.13 12.34 -13.91
N ASP A 20 -21.62 11.43 -14.72
CA ASP A 20 -21.97 11.68 -16.10
C ASP A 20 -22.74 13.03 -16.30
N PRO A 21 -22.36 13.88 -17.28
CA PRO A 21 -21.39 13.64 -18.37
C PRO A 21 -19.92 14.05 -18.08
N ASP A 22 -19.61 14.58 -16.90
CA ASP A 22 -18.29 15.13 -16.58
C ASP A 22 -17.15 14.13 -16.71
N ASN A 23 -17.42 12.86 -16.42
CA ASN A 23 -16.45 11.76 -16.52
C ASN A 23 -16.11 11.39 -17.98
N ARG A 24 -16.74 11.99 -18.99
CA ARG A 24 -16.46 11.76 -20.42
C ARG A 24 -15.45 12.73 -21.00
N ARG A 25 -14.78 13.51 -20.18
CA ARG A 25 -13.73 14.43 -20.64
C ARG A 25 -12.55 13.68 -21.24
N ALA A 26 -11.85 14.34 -22.16
CA ALA A 26 -10.62 13.80 -22.72
C ALA A 26 -9.57 13.58 -21.62
N VAL A 27 -8.94 12.43 -21.66
CA VAL A 27 -7.88 12.07 -20.71
C VAL A 27 -6.55 12.67 -21.17
N ASP A 28 -5.86 13.38 -20.27
CA ASP A 28 -4.50 13.87 -20.53
C ASP A 28 -3.49 12.72 -20.40
N TYR A 29 -3.32 11.95 -21.46
CA TYR A 29 -2.36 10.85 -21.51
C TYR A 29 -0.90 11.27 -21.39
N PRO A 30 -0.44 12.42 -21.97
CA PRO A 30 0.91 12.93 -21.74
C PRO A 30 1.29 13.04 -20.27
N VAL A 31 0.42 13.59 -19.42
CA VAL A 31 0.65 13.68 -17.96
C VAL A 31 0.77 12.30 -17.34
N ARG A 32 -0.08 11.34 -17.69
CA ARG A 32 -0.02 9.96 -17.17
C ARG A 32 1.26 9.26 -17.59
N GLN A 33 1.69 9.47 -18.83
CA GLN A 33 2.97 8.96 -19.31
C GLN A 33 4.16 9.58 -18.58
N ALA A 34 4.09 10.86 -18.20
CA ALA A 34 5.10 11.50 -17.37
C ALA A 34 5.19 10.84 -15.99
N TRP A 35 4.05 10.56 -15.33
CA TRP A 35 4.05 9.84 -14.04
C TRP A 35 4.63 8.42 -14.13
N LEU A 36 4.45 7.73 -15.25
CA LEU A 36 5.06 6.40 -15.43
C LEU A 36 6.59 6.46 -15.54
N ARG A 37 7.14 7.58 -16.04
CA ARG A 37 8.58 7.83 -16.14
C ARG A 37 9.17 8.47 -14.88
N ASP A 38 8.32 8.89 -13.96
CA ASP A 38 8.73 9.54 -12.71
C ASP A 38 9.54 8.57 -11.86
N THR A 39 10.72 8.99 -11.46
CA THR A 39 11.64 8.23 -10.62
C THR A 39 11.60 8.64 -9.16
N ARG A 40 10.76 9.62 -8.80
CA ARG A 40 10.58 10.02 -7.40
C ARG A 40 10.14 8.84 -6.54
N GLY A 41 10.69 8.74 -5.35
CA GLY A 41 10.26 7.77 -4.35
C GLY A 41 9.02 8.23 -3.59
N TRP A 42 8.43 7.32 -2.82
CA TRP A 42 7.23 7.58 -2.04
C TRP A 42 7.28 8.84 -1.16
N PRO A 43 8.36 9.15 -0.42
CA PRO A 43 8.43 10.37 0.38
C PRO A 43 8.29 11.65 -0.43
N ALA A 44 8.97 11.75 -1.56
CA ALA A 44 8.89 12.94 -2.43
C ALA A 44 7.50 13.09 -3.07
N LEU A 45 6.85 11.98 -3.41
CA LEU A 45 5.47 12.00 -3.92
C LEU A 45 4.46 12.40 -2.84
N LEU A 46 4.74 12.12 -1.56
CA LEU A 46 3.91 12.60 -0.45
C LEU A 46 3.98 14.13 -0.31
N GLU A 47 5.14 14.73 -0.54
CA GLU A 47 5.29 16.19 -0.53
C GLU A 47 4.49 16.85 -1.67
N ASP A 48 4.57 16.28 -2.87
CA ASP A 48 3.94 16.82 -4.09
C ASP A 48 2.60 16.14 -4.44
N TRP A 49 1.91 15.57 -3.47
CA TRP A 49 0.73 14.72 -3.70
C TRP A 49 -0.36 15.35 -4.58
N ARG A 50 -0.40 16.68 -4.68
CA ARG A 50 -1.43 17.43 -5.41
C ARG A 50 -1.35 17.23 -6.92
N ASP A 51 -0.17 16.90 -7.45
CA ASP A 51 0.01 16.63 -8.88
C ASP A 51 -0.68 15.35 -9.35
N GLY A 52 -1.09 14.47 -8.44
CA GLY A 52 -1.74 13.18 -8.74
C GLY A 52 -0.79 12.02 -9.01
N GLY A 53 0.50 12.28 -9.19
CA GLY A 53 1.50 11.25 -9.47
C GLY A 53 1.60 10.20 -8.36
N ILE A 54 1.36 10.60 -7.10
CA ILE A 54 1.33 9.67 -5.96
C ILE A 54 0.28 8.58 -6.13
N LYS A 55 -0.91 8.92 -6.65
CA LYS A 55 -1.98 7.94 -6.88
C LYS A 55 -1.60 6.97 -7.99
N ALA A 56 -1.02 7.46 -9.08
CA ALA A 56 -0.52 6.64 -10.18
C ALA A 56 0.60 5.69 -9.70
N PHE A 57 1.52 6.18 -8.88
CA PHE A 57 2.57 5.37 -8.27
C PHE A 57 1.99 4.24 -7.40
N LEU A 58 1.07 4.57 -6.49
CA LEU A 58 0.41 3.59 -5.63
C LEU A 58 -0.29 2.51 -6.44
N LEU A 59 -1.10 2.93 -7.43
CA LEU A 59 -1.84 2.01 -8.29
C LEU A 59 -0.88 1.07 -9.04
N ARG A 60 0.18 1.60 -9.63
CA ARG A 60 1.21 0.80 -10.29
C ARG A 60 1.82 -0.24 -9.35
N ARG A 61 2.24 0.17 -8.14
CA ARG A 61 2.83 -0.74 -7.14
C ARG A 61 1.88 -1.87 -6.75
N LEU A 62 0.61 -1.55 -6.55
CA LEU A 62 -0.40 -2.55 -6.20
C LEU A 62 -0.71 -3.51 -7.35
N LEU A 63 -0.78 -3.02 -8.58
CA LEU A 63 -0.98 -3.85 -9.77
C LEU A 63 0.24 -4.75 -10.05
N GLU A 64 1.46 -4.25 -9.87
CA GLU A 64 2.68 -5.05 -9.94
C GLU A 64 2.69 -6.16 -8.87
N CYS A 65 2.31 -5.83 -7.63
CA CYS A 65 2.18 -6.81 -6.56
C CYS A 65 1.13 -7.88 -6.92
N ARG A 66 -0.05 -7.46 -7.38
CA ARG A 66 -1.11 -8.37 -7.81
C ARG A 66 -0.64 -9.33 -8.91
N ARG A 67 0.10 -8.82 -9.89
CA ARG A 67 0.66 -9.63 -10.98
C ARG A 67 1.68 -10.66 -10.51
N ARG A 68 2.51 -10.29 -9.52
CA ARG A 68 3.54 -11.17 -8.96
C ARG A 68 2.98 -12.25 -8.02
N HIS A 69 1.87 -11.97 -7.37
CA HIS A 69 1.25 -12.83 -6.36
C HIS A 69 -0.22 -13.18 -6.71
N PRO A 70 -0.51 -13.74 -7.89
CA PRO A 70 -1.88 -13.94 -8.36
C PRO A 70 -2.70 -14.82 -7.41
N GLN A 71 -2.11 -15.85 -6.82
CA GLN A 71 -2.81 -16.77 -5.91
C GLN A 71 -3.27 -16.05 -4.63
N LEU A 72 -2.46 -15.12 -4.11
CA LEU A 72 -2.82 -14.31 -2.96
C LEU A 72 -4.06 -13.45 -3.24
N PHE A 73 -4.19 -12.92 -4.46
CA PHE A 73 -5.30 -12.04 -4.82
C PHE A 73 -6.55 -12.80 -5.29
N LEU A 74 -6.41 -13.99 -5.87
CA LEU A 74 -7.53 -14.81 -6.32
C LEU A 74 -8.14 -15.63 -5.17
N HIS A 75 -7.31 -16.24 -4.35
CA HIS A 75 -7.73 -17.22 -3.35
C HIS A 75 -7.47 -16.77 -1.91
N GLY A 76 -6.73 -15.67 -1.72
CA GLY A 76 -6.42 -15.18 -0.38
C GLY A 76 -7.64 -14.71 0.39
N GLN A 77 -7.72 -15.11 1.65
CA GLN A 77 -8.75 -14.66 2.57
C GLN A 77 -8.45 -13.25 3.07
N LEU A 78 -9.48 -12.41 3.12
CA LEU A 78 -9.41 -11.09 3.72
C LEU A 78 -9.67 -11.22 5.22
N GLN A 79 -8.73 -10.77 6.03
CA GLN A 79 -8.79 -10.76 7.48
C GLN A 79 -8.73 -9.31 7.98
N PRO A 80 -9.85 -8.72 8.44
CA PRO A 80 -9.80 -7.46 9.15
C PRO A 80 -8.94 -7.59 10.39
N LEU A 81 -8.13 -6.56 10.68
CA LEU A 81 -7.37 -6.49 11.92
C LEU A 81 -8.09 -5.60 12.92
N SER A 82 -8.00 -5.99 14.19
CA SER A 82 -8.58 -5.21 15.26
C SER A 82 -7.80 -3.92 15.46
N VAL A 83 -8.50 -2.80 15.39
CA VAL A 83 -8.00 -1.47 15.74
C VAL A 83 -8.88 -0.92 16.84
N PRO A 84 -8.36 -0.05 17.74
CA PRO A 84 -9.16 0.55 18.80
C PRO A 84 -10.41 1.23 18.25
N ALA A 85 -11.50 1.16 19.02
CA ALA A 85 -12.73 1.86 18.69
C ALA A 85 -12.47 3.36 18.49
N ARG A 86 -13.09 3.96 17.47
CA ARG A 86 -12.88 5.36 17.06
C ARG A 86 -11.48 5.68 16.51
N SER A 87 -10.65 4.66 16.29
CA SER A 87 -9.37 4.86 15.61
C SER A 87 -9.61 5.40 14.18
N PRO A 88 -8.81 6.36 13.70
CA PRO A 88 -8.86 6.82 12.32
C PRO A 88 -8.24 5.80 11.34
N TRP A 89 -7.85 4.63 11.80
CA TRP A 89 -7.19 3.62 11.01
C TRP A 89 -8.11 2.50 10.58
N LEU A 90 -7.87 2.00 9.39
CA LEU A 90 -8.36 0.73 8.89
C LEU A 90 -7.14 -0.15 8.63
N ALA A 91 -7.17 -1.37 9.15
CA ALA A 91 -6.12 -2.34 8.88
C ALA A 91 -6.72 -3.69 8.52
N PHE A 92 -6.14 -4.35 7.53
CA PHE A 92 -6.52 -5.71 7.15
C PHE A 92 -5.32 -6.45 6.55
N ALA A 93 -5.33 -7.76 6.70
CA ALA A 93 -4.41 -8.65 6.01
C ALA A 93 -5.16 -9.44 4.93
N ARG A 94 -4.45 -9.79 3.87
CA ARG A 94 -4.86 -10.80 2.90
C ARG A 94 -3.88 -11.97 2.99
N ARG A 95 -4.39 -13.18 3.18
CA ARG A 95 -3.56 -14.36 3.43
C ARG A 95 -3.91 -15.48 2.45
N HIS A 96 -2.88 -16.09 1.88
CA HIS A 96 -2.98 -17.33 1.12
C HIS A 96 -1.76 -18.18 1.40
N GLN A 97 -1.95 -19.33 2.02
CA GLN A 97 -0.84 -20.18 2.46
C GLN A 97 0.20 -19.38 3.29
N ALA A 98 1.46 -19.36 2.87
CA ALA A 98 2.53 -18.59 3.52
C ALA A 98 2.58 -17.11 3.11
N GLN A 99 1.86 -16.72 2.05
CA GLN A 99 1.85 -15.35 1.57
C GLN A 99 0.90 -14.47 2.37
N VAL A 100 1.38 -13.28 2.74
CA VAL A 100 0.59 -12.31 3.50
C VAL A 100 0.84 -10.91 2.98
N LEU A 101 -0.23 -10.20 2.65
CA LEU A 101 -0.24 -8.77 2.38
C LEU A 101 -0.98 -8.07 3.52
N LEU A 102 -0.35 -7.08 4.12
CA LEU A 102 -0.94 -6.22 5.15
C LEU A 102 -1.17 -4.82 4.58
N VAL A 103 -2.35 -4.29 4.80
CA VAL A 103 -2.71 -2.91 4.43
C VAL A 103 -3.13 -2.17 5.68
N ILE A 104 -2.57 -0.98 5.87
CA ILE A 104 -2.94 -0.03 6.91
C ILE A 104 -3.22 1.28 6.22
N VAL A 105 -4.39 1.86 6.44
CA VAL A 105 -4.79 3.13 5.82
C VAL A 105 -5.54 4.01 6.82
N ARG A 106 -5.26 5.30 6.76
CA ARG A 106 -6.00 6.30 7.53
C ARG A 106 -7.36 6.56 6.90
N ARG A 107 -8.40 6.59 7.73
CA ARG A 107 -9.75 7.01 7.35
C ARG A 107 -10.00 8.45 7.79
N GLY A 108 -10.87 9.15 7.08
CA GLY A 108 -11.31 10.49 7.44
C GLY A 108 -10.47 11.59 6.84
N SER A 109 -11.03 12.80 6.90
CA SER A 109 -10.36 14.00 6.46
C SER A 109 -9.11 14.23 7.31
N PRO A 110 -7.97 14.54 6.74
CA PRO A 110 -6.88 15.11 7.50
C PRO A 110 -7.40 16.46 8.01
N THR A 111 -7.81 16.51 9.28
CA THR A 111 -8.04 17.78 9.93
C THR A 111 -6.77 18.59 9.74
N ALA A 112 -6.88 19.62 8.89
CA ALA A 112 -5.88 20.63 8.61
C ALA A 112 -4.46 20.24 9.02
N VAL A 113 -3.76 19.49 8.14
CA VAL A 113 -2.31 19.39 8.29
C VAL A 113 -1.76 20.71 7.75
N PRO A 114 -1.26 21.60 8.60
CA PRO A 114 -0.56 22.79 8.13
C PRO A 114 0.71 22.30 7.42
N GLY A 115 0.81 22.52 6.10
CA GLY A 115 2.00 22.16 5.36
C GLY A 115 1.71 21.65 3.95
N PRO A 116 2.71 21.64 3.08
CA PRO A 116 2.55 21.25 1.67
C PRO A 116 2.38 19.74 1.46
N GLY A 117 2.86 18.89 2.37
CA GLY A 117 2.87 17.44 2.19
C GLY A 117 1.63 16.70 2.69
N LEU A 118 1.39 15.49 2.17
CA LEU A 118 0.35 14.58 2.66
C LEU A 118 0.88 13.74 3.82
N HIS A 119 1.30 14.41 4.89
CA HIS A 119 1.77 13.73 6.08
C HIS A 119 0.59 13.31 6.97
N ALA A 120 0.75 12.17 7.63
CA ALA A 120 -0.11 11.88 8.77
C ALA A 120 0.17 12.94 9.85
N ALA A 121 -0.87 13.65 10.31
CA ALA A 121 -0.72 14.62 11.38
C ALA A 121 0.06 13.98 12.56
N HIS A 122 0.94 14.74 13.18
CA HIS A 122 1.81 14.29 14.28
C HIS A 122 1.07 13.63 15.46
N ASP A 123 -0.24 13.81 15.52
CA ASP A 123 -1.10 13.28 16.57
C ASP A 123 -1.66 11.88 16.27
N VAL A 124 -1.07 11.19 15.32
CA VAL A 124 -1.65 10.00 14.76
C VAL A 124 -0.95 8.77 15.30
N GLY A 125 -1.53 8.24 16.36
CA GLY A 125 -1.35 6.85 16.70
C GLY A 125 -0.14 6.51 17.53
N THR A 126 0.47 7.44 18.26
CA THR A 126 1.31 7.04 19.38
C THR A 126 0.46 6.19 20.33
N GLY A 127 0.76 4.90 20.37
CA GLY A 127 0.04 3.94 21.21
C GLY A 127 -1.12 3.20 20.53
N VAL A 128 -1.36 3.34 19.23
CA VAL A 128 -2.30 2.47 18.51
C VAL A 128 -1.63 1.15 18.17
N MET A 129 -1.86 0.16 19.01
CA MET A 129 -1.32 -1.18 18.79
C MET A 129 -2.20 -1.97 17.82
N LEU A 130 -1.58 -2.54 16.81
CA LEU A 130 -2.20 -3.49 15.90
C LEU A 130 -1.88 -4.89 16.37
N HIS A 131 -2.90 -5.73 16.49
CA HIS A 131 -2.78 -7.11 16.96
C HIS A 131 -3.05 -8.12 15.83
N GLY A 132 -2.53 -9.32 15.97
CA GLY A 132 -2.74 -10.39 15.00
C GLY A 132 -2.00 -10.17 13.69
N LEU A 133 -0.91 -9.41 13.73
CA LEU A 133 -0.07 -9.15 12.57
C LEU A 133 0.66 -10.43 12.10
N PRO A 134 1.03 -10.48 10.81
CA PRO A 134 1.98 -11.48 10.35
C PRO A 134 3.32 -11.27 11.07
N THR A 135 3.96 -12.34 11.49
CA THR A 135 5.30 -12.29 12.08
C THR A 135 6.36 -12.57 11.00
N GLY A 136 7.57 -12.04 11.21
CA GLY A 136 8.68 -12.26 10.31
C GLY A 136 9.02 -11.06 9.43
N ARG A 137 9.79 -11.31 8.40
CA ARG A 137 10.35 -10.28 7.54
C ARG A 137 9.30 -9.76 6.55
N MET A 138 9.04 -8.46 6.58
CA MET A 138 8.05 -7.78 5.75
C MET A 138 8.71 -6.65 4.98
N ARG A 139 8.33 -6.51 3.70
CA ARG A 139 8.75 -5.40 2.84
C ARG A 139 7.59 -4.46 2.60
N ASN A 140 7.81 -3.16 2.80
CA ASN A 140 6.88 -2.12 2.40
C ASN A 140 6.95 -1.92 0.88
N LEU A 141 5.82 -2.01 0.20
CA LEU A 141 5.74 -1.88 -1.26
C LEU A 141 5.96 -0.44 -1.76
N LEU A 142 5.78 0.56 -0.90
CA LEU A 142 5.80 1.96 -1.30
C LEU A 142 7.20 2.56 -1.22
N ASP A 143 7.90 2.33 -0.11
CA ASP A 143 9.23 2.88 0.16
C ASP A 143 10.36 1.84 0.15
N GLY A 144 10.02 0.56 0.04
CA GLY A 144 10.96 -0.54 -0.03
C GLY A 144 11.58 -0.95 1.32
N ARG A 145 11.22 -0.30 2.43
CA ARG A 145 11.72 -0.67 3.76
C ARG A 145 11.43 -2.13 4.07
N ILE A 146 12.38 -2.75 4.76
CA ILE A 146 12.24 -4.12 5.26
C ILE A 146 12.30 -4.07 6.77
N GLU A 147 11.31 -4.67 7.41
CA GLU A 147 11.24 -4.75 8.86
C GLU A 147 10.86 -6.15 9.32
N HIS A 148 11.23 -6.47 10.54
CA HIS A 148 10.83 -7.72 11.19
C HIS A 148 9.63 -7.46 12.09
N PHE A 149 8.47 -8.03 11.71
CA PHE A 149 7.23 -7.84 12.44
C PHE A 149 7.07 -8.84 13.57
N LYS A 150 6.52 -8.35 14.68
CA LYS A 150 5.97 -9.14 15.77
C LYS A 150 4.44 -9.22 15.61
N ALA A 151 3.82 -10.10 16.36
CA ALA A 151 2.35 -10.24 16.34
C ALA A 151 1.59 -8.98 16.77
N THR A 152 2.28 -8.07 17.44
CA THR A 152 1.75 -6.77 17.88
C THR A 152 2.77 -5.68 17.58
N GLU A 153 2.36 -4.62 16.91
CA GLU A 153 3.21 -3.49 16.53
C GLU A 153 2.46 -2.17 16.67
N ASP A 154 3.22 -1.10 16.88
CA ASP A 154 2.68 0.26 16.84
C ASP A 154 2.38 0.68 15.39
N ALA A 155 1.15 1.12 15.12
CA ALA A 155 0.74 1.58 13.81
C ALA A 155 1.60 2.76 13.31
N ALA A 156 1.97 3.69 14.20
CA ALA A 156 2.81 4.83 13.84
C ALA A 156 4.17 4.39 13.28
N ARG A 157 4.78 3.37 13.89
CA ARG A 157 6.03 2.79 13.39
C ARG A 157 5.89 2.23 11.98
N LEU A 158 4.82 1.46 11.75
CA LEU A 158 4.60 0.81 10.45
C LEU A 158 4.28 1.81 9.34
N LEU A 159 3.68 2.93 9.68
CA LEU A 159 3.32 4.00 8.75
C LEU A 159 4.47 4.97 8.47
N ALA A 160 5.34 5.21 9.46
CA ALA A 160 6.47 6.14 9.37
C ALA A 160 6.08 7.51 8.77
N GLY A 161 5.00 8.10 9.28
CA GLY A 161 4.48 9.39 8.83
C GLY A 161 3.64 9.36 7.54
N SER A 162 3.52 8.20 6.89
CA SER A 162 2.66 8.03 5.71
C SER A 162 1.19 7.85 6.10
N PRO A 163 0.22 8.33 5.30
CA PRO A 163 -1.20 8.08 5.53
C PRO A 163 -1.62 6.64 5.27
N LEU A 164 -0.76 5.86 4.62
CA LEU A 164 -0.98 4.45 4.35
C LEU A 164 0.33 3.68 4.25
N ALA A 165 0.26 2.38 4.51
CA ALA A 165 1.35 1.46 4.30
C ALA A 165 0.83 0.13 3.74
N VAL A 166 1.59 -0.47 2.85
CA VAL A 166 1.30 -1.78 2.27
C VAL A 166 2.54 -2.65 2.44
N TRP A 167 2.42 -3.71 3.20
CA TRP A 167 3.50 -4.61 3.53
C TRP A 167 3.22 -6.00 2.96
N ILE A 168 4.25 -6.63 2.43
CA ILE A 168 4.18 -8.02 1.98
C ILE A 168 5.33 -8.80 2.64
N ASN A 169 5.06 -10.05 3.03
CA ASN A 169 6.13 -10.89 3.53
C ASN A 169 7.09 -11.27 2.40
N GLU A 170 8.38 -11.24 2.70
CA GLU A 170 9.38 -11.78 1.79
C GLU A 170 9.30 -13.31 1.80
N GLU A 171 9.22 -13.89 0.61
CA GLU A 171 9.42 -15.33 0.48
C GLU A 171 10.84 -15.65 0.93
N THR A 172 10.98 -16.50 1.92
CA THR A 172 12.27 -17.09 2.25
C THR A 172 12.62 -17.99 1.07
N ASP A 173 13.63 -17.64 0.30
CA ASP A 173 14.16 -18.47 -0.77
C ASP A 173 14.53 -19.84 -0.19
N ARG A 174 13.61 -20.80 -0.27
CA ARG A 174 13.85 -22.20 0.09
C ARG A 174 14.70 -22.96 -0.94
N ASN A 175 15.21 -22.30 -1.97
CA ASN A 175 16.00 -22.88 -3.05
C ASN A 175 17.52 -22.66 -2.92
N GLY A 176 18.03 -22.37 -1.72
CA GLY A 176 19.47 -22.21 -1.49
C GLY A 176 20.26 -23.46 -1.09
N GLN A 177 19.67 -24.67 -1.18
CA GLN A 177 20.42 -25.90 -0.86
C GLN A 177 19.90 -27.12 -1.64
N GLN A 178 20.18 -27.18 -2.92
CA GLN A 178 20.34 -28.46 -3.62
C GLN A 178 21.18 -28.25 -4.88
N GLY A 179 22.47 -28.40 -4.76
CA GLY A 179 23.35 -28.32 -5.92
C GLY A 179 24.81 -28.44 -5.57
N THR A 180 25.18 -29.46 -4.78
CA THR A 180 26.55 -29.98 -4.81
C THR A 180 26.56 -31.40 -4.25
N THR A 181 26.31 -32.36 -5.09
CA THR A 181 26.83 -33.71 -4.89
C THR A 181 27.55 -34.09 -6.16
N ALA A 182 28.81 -34.31 -5.98
CA ALA A 182 29.84 -34.62 -6.93
C ALA A 182 29.49 -35.86 -7.80
N ALA A 183 29.96 -35.75 -9.00
CA ALA A 183 30.26 -36.92 -9.81
C ALA A 183 31.64 -37.44 -9.41
N ASP A 184 31.73 -38.70 -9.17
CA ASP A 184 32.83 -39.56 -9.49
C ASP A 184 32.57 -40.23 -10.85
#